data_2695683b1211de18cfb555f2bc75aeb7
#
_entry.id   2695683b1211de18cfb555f2bc75aeb7
#
_cell.length_a   1.000
_cell.length_b   1.000
_cell.length_c   1.000
_cell.angle_alpha   90.00
_cell.angle_beta   90.00
_cell.angle_gamma   90.00
#
_symmetry.space_group_name_H-M   'P 1'
#
loop_
_entity.id
_entity.type
_entity.pdbx_description
1 polymer ?
#
loop_
_entity_poly.entity_id
_entity_poly.type
_entity_poly.pdbx_seq_one_letter_code
_entity_poly.pdbx_strand_id
1 'polypeptide(L)'
;MAAQASAANLMQNKATLVFVRECHCQLCGPLPATDPLAAHVARRGWGVVSVPAEGHRPAYAYTVGLWHSFSHAEASLFGRDEDEMVDWLDTVGKAVKGGRVLLPDRLGDDVVGTDEVFPRPALASWHRHLFGAALAFYRGQPVPMLQLTWPDADGILPWEPGCDEECLVAQPKLWDRVTAAPIPDSWPFPVSPDALVLTTKSIAFDGAPVVGVVHDEEGEWQFLDNPAVDMKDLTIVHLAHVMARRPELGMLGDLSMGFEAWLDGQGRWQRDALDDPLDP
;
A
#
# COMPACT_ATOMS: atom_id res chain seq x y z
N MET A 1 -30.34 -7.54 23.85
CA MET A 1 -29.22 -7.03 24.67
C MET A 1 -28.37 -8.21 25.16
N ALA A 2 -27.59 -8.85 24.29
CA ALA A 2 -26.68 -9.95 24.66
C ALA A 2 -25.60 -10.25 23.58
N ALA A 3 -25.18 -9.29 22.75
CA ALA A 3 -24.19 -9.52 21.72
C ALA A 3 -22.87 -8.73 21.89
N GLN A 4 -22.73 -7.91 22.92
CA GLN A 4 -21.54 -7.04 23.10
C GLN A 4 -20.45 -7.58 24.04
N ALA A 5 -20.52 -8.85 24.47
CA ALA A 5 -19.60 -9.41 25.47
C ALA A 5 -18.51 -10.36 24.91
N SER A 6 -18.39 -10.59 23.61
CA SER A 6 -17.54 -11.67 23.08
C SER A 6 -16.14 -11.27 22.60
N ALA A 7 -15.87 -10.03 22.24
CA ALA A 7 -14.54 -9.60 21.76
C ALA A 7 -13.49 -9.43 22.88
N ALA A 8 -13.91 -9.26 24.12
CA ALA A 8 -13.00 -8.98 25.25
C ALA A 8 -12.30 -10.22 25.84
N ASN A 9 -12.70 -11.45 25.50
CA ASN A 9 -12.23 -12.66 26.19
C ASN A 9 -11.20 -13.50 25.42
N LEU A 10 -10.76 -13.08 24.23
CA LEU A 10 -9.75 -13.80 23.43
C LEU A 10 -8.31 -13.30 23.63
N MET A 11 -8.11 -12.35 24.53
CA MET A 11 -6.79 -11.68 24.71
C MET A 11 -5.85 -12.33 25.75
N GLN A 12 -6.05 -13.57 26.20
CA GLN A 12 -5.17 -14.19 27.21
C GLN A 12 -4.45 -15.44 26.75
N ASN A 13 -3.71 -15.38 25.64
CA ASN A 13 -2.62 -16.32 25.41
C ASN A 13 -1.53 -15.68 24.54
N LYS A 14 -0.65 -14.92 25.19
CA LYS A 14 0.60 -14.44 24.56
C LYS A 14 1.61 -15.58 24.53
N ALA A 15 1.58 -16.38 23.47
CA ALA A 15 2.78 -17.08 23.02
C ALA A 15 3.54 -16.13 22.08
N THR A 16 4.69 -15.64 22.54
CA THR A 16 5.59 -14.81 21.75
C THR A 16 6.21 -15.70 20.67
N LEU A 17 5.54 -15.86 19.53
CA LEU A 17 6.14 -16.37 18.31
C LEU A 17 6.86 -15.21 17.63
N VAL A 18 8.18 -15.24 17.68
CA VAL A 18 9.01 -14.32 16.88
C VAL A 18 8.91 -14.78 15.43
N PHE A 19 8.00 -14.16 14.66
CA PHE A 19 7.95 -14.38 13.22
C PHE A 19 8.95 -13.46 12.52
N VAL A 20 9.86 -14.08 11.78
CA VAL A 20 10.85 -13.39 10.94
C VAL A 20 10.10 -12.74 9.78
N ARG A 21 10.21 -11.42 9.66
CA ARG A 21 9.77 -10.68 8.46
C ARG A 21 10.36 -11.32 7.22
N GLU A 22 9.54 -11.86 6.33
CA GLU A 22 10.01 -12.35 5.03
C GLU A 22 10.22 -11.17 4.05
N CYS A 23 11.14 -10.29 4.35
CA CYS A 23 11.66 -9.35 3.39
C CYS A 23 12.86 -9.99 2.69
N HIS A 24 12.75 -10.21 1.38
CA HIS A 24 13.81 -10.83 0.56
C HIS A 24 14.73 -9.80 -0.11
N CYS A 25 14.85 -8.60 0.44
CA CYS A 25 15.70 -7.56 -0.12
C CYS A 25 17.21 -7.85 0.05
N GLN A 26 18.04 -6.98 -0.50
CA GLN A 26 19.51 -7.12 -0.40
C GLN A 26 20.02 -7.09 1.05
N LEU A 27 19.34 -6.39 1.97
CA LEU A 27 19.74 -6.32 3.38
C LEU A 27 19.30 -7.52 4.22
N CYS A 28 18.22 -8.21 3.82
CA CYS A 28 17.72 -9.39 4.53
C CYS A 28 18.32 -10.70 4.02
N GLY A 29 19.01 -10.68 2.88
CA GLY A 29 19.60 -11.86 2.26
C GLY A 29 20.95 -12.23 2.83
N PRO A 30 21.42 -13.47 2.55
CA PRO A 30 22.68 -14.00 3.09
C PRO A 30 23.93 -13.38 2.46
N LEU A 31 23.83 -12.68 1.35
CA LEU A 31 24.94 -12.03 0.67
C LEU A 31 25.04 -10.55 1.08
N PRO A 32 26.26 -10.05 1.38
CA PRO A 32 26.46 -8.66 1.72
C PRO A 32 25.98 -7.75 0.57
N ALA A 33 25.29 -6.69 0.93
CA ALA A 33 24.90 -5.66 -0.03
C ALA A 33 26.14 -4.89 -0.48
N THR A 34 26.45 -4.96 -1.76
CA THR A 34 27.55 -4.18 -2.38
C THR A 34 27.08 -2.89 -3.01
N ASP A 35 25.78 -2.69 -3.09
CA ASP A 35 25.13 -1.54 -3.69
C ASP A 35 25.18 -0.32 -2.74
N PRO A 36 25.65 0.87 -3.19
CA PRO A 36 25.61 2.10 -2.42
C PRO A 36 24.21 2.45 -1.90
N LEU A 37 23.16 2.18 -2.67
CA LEU A 37 21.77 2.39 -2.27
C LEU A 37 21.41 1.51 -1.07
N ALA A 38 21.77 0.23 -1.09
CA ALA A 38 21.53 -0.67 0.03
C ALA A 38 22.26 -0.21 1.31
N ALA A 39 23.52 0.26 1.18
CA ALA A 39 24.25 0.83 2.30
C ALA A 39 23.59 2.11 2.85
N HIS A 40 22.97 2.91 1.96
CA HIS A 40 22.23 4.10 2.37
C HIS A 40 20.93 3.73 3.10
N VAL A 41 20.16 2.80 2.57
CA VAL A 41 18.94 2.26 3.21
C VAL A 41 19.26 1.68 4.60
N ALA A 42 20.33 0.90 4.73
CA ALA A 42 20.73 0.33 6.02
C ALA A 42 21.00 1.40 7.11
N ARG A 43 21.53 2.56 6.73
CA ARG A 43 21.83 3.65 7.67
C ARG A 43 20.62 4.52 7.99
N ARG A 44 19.81 4.84 6.99
CA ARG A 44 18.76 5.86 7.08
C ARG A 44 17.35 5.28 7.20
N GLY A 45 17.14 4.09 6.62
CA GLY A 45 15.86 3.41 6.49
C GLY A 45 15.28 3.48 5.08
N TRP A 46 15.66 4.48 4.28
CA TRP A 46 15.27 4.62 2.88
C TRP A 46 16.32 5.40 2.09
N GLY A 47 16.24 5.28 0.78
CA GLY A 47 16.92 6.15 -0.19
C GLY A 47 15.92 6.68 -1.21
N VAL A 48 16.29 7.73 -1.92
CA VAL A 48 15.54 8.28 -3.05
C VAL A 48 16.36 8.08 -4.31
N VAL A 49 15.71 7.61 -5.36
CA VAL A 49 16.29 7.43 -6.70
C VAL A 49 15.60 8.43 -7.61
N SER A 50 16.39 9.35 -8.21
CA SER A 50 15.94 10.27 -9.26
C SER A 50 16.26 9.72 -10.63
N VAL A 51 15.35 9.89 -11.57
CA VAL A 51 15.47 9.48 -12.96
C VAL A 51 15.13 10.68 -13.85
N PRO A 52 16.09 11.19 -14.64
CA PRO A 52 15.86 12.34 -15.49
C PRO A 52 14.84 12.06 -16.60
N ALA A 53 14.25 13.13 -17.14
CA ALA A 53 13.36 13.03 -18.29
C ALA A 53 14.09 12.42 -19.49
N GLU A 54 13.38 11.59 -20.26
CA GLU A 54 13.92 10.98 -21.49
C GLU A 54 12.81 10.83 -22.55
N GLY A 55 12.97 11.50 -23.69
CA GLY A 55 11.98 11.51 -24.75
C GLY A 55 10.63 12.07 -24.26
N HIS A 56 9.59 11.24 -24.29
CA HIS A 56 8.24 11.60 -23.79
C HIS A 56 8.01 11.21 -22.33
N ARG A 57 8.99 10.59 -21.69
CA ARG A 57 8.88 10.22 -20.27
C ARG A 57 9.30 11.42 -19.43
N PRO A 58 8.43 11.93 -18.53
CA PRO A 58 8.80 12.98 -17.60
C PRO A 58 9.90 12.52 -16.64
N ALA A 59 10.61 13.46 -16.03
CA ALA A 59 11.46 13.17 -14.88
C ALA A 59 10.61 12.59 -13.75
N TYR A 60 11.21 11.70 -12.97
CA TYR A 60 10.52 11.13 -11.80
C TYR A 60 11.53 10.70 -10.73
N ALA A 61 11.04 10.59 -9.52
CA ALA A 61 11.81 10.04 -8.42
C ALA A 61 10.97 9.05 -7.62
N TYR A 62 11.63 8.15 -6.88
CA TYR A 62 10.95 7.18 -6.03
C TYR A 62 11.80 6.75 -4.85
N THR A 63 11.14 6.30 -3.78
CA THR A 63 11.81 5.77 -2.59
C THR A 63 12.19 4.30 -2.79
N VAL A 64 13.20 3.87 -2.05
CA VAL A 64 13.60 2.46 -1.89
C VAL A 64 13.95 2.24 -0.44
N GLY A 65 13.33 1.27 0.20
CA GLY A 65 13.63 0.89 1.58
C GLY A 65 12.51 1.14 2.58
N LEU A 66 11.47 1.91 2.24
CA LEU A 66 10.31 2.12 3.14
C LEU A 66 9.63 0.79 3.47
N TRP A 67 9.44 -0.07 2.48
CA TRP A 67 8.90 -1.41 2.67
C TRP A 67 9.78 -2.26 3.60
N HIS A 68 11.09 -2.25 3.38
CA HIS A 68 12.03 -2.99 4.22
C HIS A 68 12.03 -2.51 5.67
N SER A 69 12.13 -1.18 5.88
CA SER A 69 12.41 -0.58 7.18
C SER A 69 11.18 -0.32 8.03
N PHE A 70 10.05 0.01 7.38
CA PHE A 70 8.86 0.49 8.07
C PHE A 70 7.59 -0.28 7.69
N SER A 71 7.69 -1.27 6.80
CA SER A 71 6.54 -2.00 6.26
C SER A 71 5.50 -1.08 5.63
N HIS A 72 5.99 -0.06 4.93
CA HIS A 72 5.18 0.95 4.25
C HIS A 72 5.44 0.84 2.75
N ALA A 73 4.41 1.07 1.93
CA ALA A 73 4.58 1.14 0.48
C ALA A 73 5.68 2.14 0.11
N GLU A 74 6.43 1.85 -0.96
CA GLU A 74 7.31 2.85 -1.55
C GLU A 74 6.48 3.97 -2.16
N ALA A 75 7.08 5.15 -2.34
CA ALA A 75 6.45 6.32 -2.92
C ALA A 75 7.19 6.76 -4.19
N SER A 76 6.46 7.24 -5.19
CA SER A 76 7.01 7.82 -6.41
C SER A 76 6.34 9.16 -6.72
N LEU A 77 7.06 10.03 -7.42
CA LEU A 77 6.61 11.36 -7.82
C LEU A 77 7.10 11.66 -9.24
N PHE A 78 6.27 12.30 -10.05
CA PHE A 78 6.53 12.56 -11.47
C PHE A 78 6.36 14.03 -11.83
N GLY A 79 7.14 14.50 -12.81
CA GLY A 79 6.87 15.73 -13.54
C GLY A 79 7.13 17.02 -12.79
N ARG A 80 7.85 16.99 -11.67
CA ARG A 80 8.33 18.16 -10.95
C ARG A 80 9.84 18.32 -11.19
N ASP A 81 10.42 19.39 -10.67
CA ASP A 81 11.88 19.55 -10.64
C ASP A 81 12.53 18.39 -9.88
N GLU A 82 13.71 17.93 -10.35
CA GLU A 82 14.36 16.76 -9.79
C GLU A 82 14.73 16.94 -8.31
N ASP A 83 15.27 18.11 -7.94
CA ASP A 83 15.64 18.39 -6.55
C ASP A 83 14.40 18.51 -5.67
N GLU A 84 13.33 19.12 -6.18
CA GLU A 84 12.04 19.22 -5.50
C GLU A 84 11.46 17.82 -5.22
N MET A 85 11.45 16.92 -6.24
CA MET A 85 10.96 15.56 -6.06
C MET A 85 11.75 14.78 -5.01
N VAL A 86 13.07 14.94 -4.99
CA VAL A 86 13.93 14.31 -3.99
C VAL A 86 13.61 14.83 -2.59
N ASP A 87 13.44 16.13 -2.43
CA ASP A 87 13.12 16.76 -1.13
C ASP A 87 11.74 16.34 -0.62
N TRP A 88 10.75 16.24 -1.51
CA TRP A 88 9.41 15.78 -1.16
C TRP A 88 9.44 14.32 -0.70
N LEU A 89 10.05 13.43 -1.48
CA LEU A 89 10.14 12.01 -1.12
C LEU A 89 10.98 11.78 0.14
N ASP A 90 11.96 12.63 0.40
CA ASP A 90 12.71 12.61 1.64
C ASP A 90 11.85 13.01 2.86
N THR A 91 10.99 14.00 2.66
CA THR A 91 10.00 14.41 3.67
C THR A 91 8.98 13.30 3.93
N VAL A 92 8.50 12.63 2.88
CA VAL A 92 7.67 11.42 2.99
C VAL A 92 8.37 10.34 3.80
N GLY A 93 9.64 10.04 3.50
CA GLY A 93 10.42 9.05 4.24
C GLY A 93 10.56 9.39 5.73
N LYS A 94 10.75 10.68 6.07
CA LYS A 94 10.76 11.15 7.47
C LYS A 94 9.41 10.98 8.15
N ALA A 95 8.31 11.30 7.45
CA ALA A 95 6.95 11.15 7.97
C ALA A 95 6.63 9.66 8.24
N VAL A 96 6.93 8.78 7.29
CA VAL A 96 6.76 7.32 7.44
C VAL A 96 7.60 6.77 8.59
N LYS A 97 8.85 7.20 8.74
CA LYS A 97 9.70 6.84 9.88
C LYS A 97 9.10 7.33 11.20
N GLY A 98 8.39 8.45 11.19
CA GLY A 98 7.64 8.99 12.33
C GLY A 98 6.33 8.26 12.62
N GLY A 99 5.97 7.24 11.84
CA GLY A 99 4.76 6.43 12.01
C GLY A 99 3.57 6.89 11.15
N ARG A 100 3.75 7.87 10.23
CA ARG A 100 2.70 8.25 9.29
C ARG A 100 2.44 7.11 8.31
N VAL A 101 1.18 6.85 8.00
CA VAL A 101 0.76 5.92 6.94
C VAL A 101 0.13 6.75 5.83
N LEU A 102 0.64 6.60 4.61
CA LEU A 102 0.01 7.14 3.41
C LEU A 102 -1.03 6.14 2.92
N LEU A 103 -2.26 6.57 2.86
CA LEU A 103 -3.38 5.76 2.37
C LEU A 103 -3.75 6.20 0.95
N PRO A 104 -4.14 5.27 0.07
CA PRO A 104 -4.66 5.61 -1.23
C PRO A 104 -5.84 6.57 -1.13
N ASP A 105 -5.95 7.46 -2.11
CA ASP A 105 -7.07 8.38 -2.31
C ASP A 105 -7.42 9.29 -1.12
N ARG A 106 -6.54 9.37 -0.14
CA ARG A 106 -6.67 10.29 0.99
C ARG A 106 -5.65 11.40 0.88
N LEU A 107 -6.12 12.63 1.07
CA LEU A 107 -5.26 13.81 1.09
C LEU A 107 -4.09 13.60 2.05
N GLY A 108 -2.89 13.73 1.53
CA GLY A 108 -1.66 13.68 2.32
C GLY A 108 -1.37 15.01 3.02
N ASP A 109 -2.36 15.57 3.73
CA ASP A 109 -2.19 16.80 4.50
C ASP A 109 -0.93 16.72 5.34
N ASP A 110 -0.11 17.75 5.33
CA ASP A 110 1.12 17.92 6.11
C ASP A 110 2.30 16.98 5.77
N VAL A 111 2.20 16.16 4.71
CA VAL A 111 3.31 15.24 4.36
C VAL A 111 4.39 15.95 3.57
N VAL A 112 4.02 16.91 2.73
CA VAL A 112 4.94 17.65 1.84
C VAL A 112 4.75 19.18 2.03
N GLY A 113 4.92 19.67 3.24
CA GLY A 113 4.83 21.10 3.53
C GLY A 113 3.41 21.66 3.31
N THR A 114 3.29 22.63 2.40
CA THR A 114 2.00 23.26 2.03
C THR A 114 1.36 22.66 0.78
N ASP A 115 2.03 21.71 0.13
CA ASP A 115 1.57 21.12 -1.12
C ASP A 115 0.68 19.92 -0.86
N GLU A 116 -0.48 19.93 -1.48
CA GLU A 116 -1.42 18.81 -1.41
C GLU A 116 -0.97 17.69 -2.33
N VAL A 117 -0.84 16.49 -1.78
CA VAL A 117 -0.55 15.28 -2.56
C VAL A 117 -1.58 14.21 -2.28
N PHE A 118 -1.93 13.48 -3.33
CA PHE A 118 -2.89 12.38 -3.27
C PHE A 118 -2.21 11.08 -3.66
N PRO A 119 -1.99 10.18 -2.72
CA PRO A 119 -1.38 8.88 -3.02
C PRO A 119 -2.32 8.02 -3.85
N ARG A 120 -1.84 7.53 -5.00
CA ARG A 120 -2.55 6.59 -5.88
C ARG A 120 -1.74 5.30 -6.02
N PRO A 121 -2.38 4.13 -6.04
CA PRO A 121 -1.66 2.87 -6.21
C PRO A 121 -1.02 2.77 -7.60
N ALA A 122 0.27 2.45 -7.66
CA ALA A 122 0.91 2.09 -8.92
C ALA A 122 0.81 0.59 -9.15
N LEU A 123 0.28 0.18 -10.31
CA LEU A 123 0.15 -1.23 -10.66
C LEU A 123 1.53 -1.90 -10.82
N ALA A 124 1.66 -3.13 -10.37
CA ALA A 124 2.90 -3.90 -10.44
C ALA A 124 3.45 -4.06 -11.85
N SER A 125 2.60 -3.97 -12.89
CA SER A 125 3.02 -3.98 -14.29
C SER A 125 3.98 -2.85 -14.67
N TRP A 126 3.93 -1.71 -13.96
CA TRP A 126 4.82 -0.59 -14.18
C TRP A 126 6.22 -0.76 -13.57
N HIS A 127 6.38 -1.66 -12.60
CA HIS A 127 7.64 -1.77 -11.84
C HIS A 127 8.84 -2.09 -12.71
N ARG A 128 8.68 -2.97 -13.71
CA ARG A 128 9.77 -3.34 -14.63
C ARG A 128 10.23 -2.20 -15.53
N HIS A 129 9.35 -1.24 -15.78
CA HIS A 129 9.61 -0.13 -16.69
C HIS A 129 10.15 1.11 -15.98
N LEU A 130 9.78 1.31 -14.70
CA LEU A 130 10.04 2.56 -13.99
C LEU A 130 10.91 2.39 -12.74
N PHE A 131 10.77 1.28 -12.00
CA PHE A 131 11.34 1.16 -10.67
C PHE A 131 12.47 0.12 -10.60
N GLY A 132 13.40 0.16 -11.57
CA GLY A 132 14.47 -0.83 -11.71
C GLY A 132 15.38 -0.96 -10.47
N ALA A 133 15.74 0.15 -9.82
CA ALA A 133 16.56 0.11 -8.60
C ALA A 133 15.79 -0.50 -7.41
N ALA A 134 14.48 -0.24 -7.29
CA ALA A 134 13.66 -0.91 -6.29
C ALA A 134 13.58 -2.42 -6.54
N LEU A 135 13.31 -2.84 -7.79
CA LEU A 135 13.32 -4.25 -8.15
C LEU A 135 14.68 -4.91 -7.87
N ALA A 136 15.79 -4.25 -8.18
CA ALA A 136 17.13 -4.76 -7.89
C ALA A 136 17.35 -4.90 -6.37
N PHE A 137 16.95 -3.90 -5.58
CA PHE A 137 17.03 -3.93 -4.12
C PHE A 137 16.16 -5.03 -3.52
N TYR A 138 14.93 -5.22 -4.01
CA TYR A 138 13.98 -6.26 -3.58
C TYR A 138 14.12 -7.58 -4.35
N ARG A 139 15.25 -7.80 -5.04
CA ARG A 139 15.59 -9.05 -5.74
C ARG A 139 14.54 -9.52 -6.74
N GLY A 140 14.02 -8.57 -7.54
CA GLY A 140 13.04 -8.83 -8.58
C GLY A 140 11.60 -8.98 -8.07
N GLN A 141 11.36 -8.87 -6.78
CA GLN A 141 10.01 -8.87 -6.23
C GLN A 141 9.42 -7.46 -6.30
N PRO A 142 8.27 -7.26 -6.93
CA PRO A 142 7.56 -6.00 -6.85
C PRO A 142 7.04 -5.81 -5.42
N VAL A 143 7.24 -4.62 -4.87
CA VAL A 143 6.67 -4.19 -3.59
C VAL A 143 5.58 -3.15 -3.84
N PRO A 144 4.65 -2.96 -2.93
CA PRO A 144 3.64 -1.90 -3.08
C PRO A 144 4.29 -0.55 -3.34
N MET A 145 3.75 0.19 -4.32
CA MET A 145 4.23 1.50 -4.72
C MET A 145 3.03 2.45 -4.81
N LEU A 146 3.14 3.62 -4.20
CA LEU A 146 2.19 4.71 -4.33
C LEU A 146 2.78 5.78 -5.25
N GLN A 147 2.02 6.23 -6.21
CA GLN A 147 2.30 7.46 -6.93
C GLN A 147 1.70 8.63 -6.15
N LEU A 148 2.51 9.57 -5.73
CA LEU A 148 2.05 10.82 -5.15
C LEU A 148 1.66 11.73 -6.30
N THR A 149 0.37 12.01 -6.44
CA THR A 149 -0.15 12.91 -7.46
C THR A 149 -0.39 14.28 -6.87
N TRP A 150 -0.25 15.29 -7.68
CA TRP A 150 -0.41 16.70 -7.33
C TRP A 150 -1.40 17.37 -8.28
N PRO A 151 -2.20 18.36 -7.80
CA PRO A 151 -3.17 19.09 -8.60
C PRO A 151 -2.47 20.10 -9.51
N ASP A 152 -3.17 20.54 -10.55
CA ASP A 152 -2.75 21.69 -11.37
C ASP A 152 -2.86 23.02 -10.60
N ALA A 153 -2.59 24.14 -11.29
CA ALA A 153 -2.62 25.48 -10.68
C ALA A 153 -4.01 25.91 -10.16
N ASP A 154 -5.08 25.30 -10.68
CA ASP A 154 -6.46 25.55 -10.28
C ASP A 154 -6.93 24.55 -9.19
N GLY A 155 -6.07 23.65 -8.74
CA GLY A 155 -6.37 22.65 -7.72
C GLY A 155 -7.04 21.39 -8.28
N ILE A 156 -7.06 21.21 -9.61
CA ILE A 156 -7.74 20.09 -10.28
C ILE A 156 -6.75 18.91 -10.40
N LEU A 157 -7.18 17.72 -9.99
CA LEU A 157 -6.36 16.52 -10.01
C LEU A 157 -6.33 15.83 -11.38
N PRO A 158 -5.27 15.07 -11.72
CA PRO A 158 -5.09 14.47 -13.05
C PRO A 158 -6.22 13.54 -13.52
N TRP A 159 -7.09 13.09 -12.66
CA TRP A 159 -8.26 12.26 -13.00
C TRP A 159 -9.56 13.03 -13.06
N GLU A 160 -9.55 14.31 -12.68
CA GLU A 160 -10.73 15.15 -12.67
C GLU A 160 -10.93 15.83 -14.03
N PRO A 161 -12.17 16.07 -14.44
CA PRO A 161 -12.43 16.84 -15.66
C PRO A 161 -11.95 18.28 -15.53
N GLY A 162 -11.17 18.73 -16.51
CA GLY A 162 -10.69 20.12 -16.56
C GLY A 162 -9.25 20.31 -16.10
N CYS A 163 -8.58 19.26 -15.62
CA CYS A 163 -7.14 19.31 -15.34
C CYS A 163 -6.36 19.73 -16.59
N ASP A 164 -5.38 20.61 -16.44
CA ASP A 164 -4.60 21.12 -17.55
C ASP A 164 -3.74 20.04 -18.22
N GLU A 165 -3.42 20.26 -19.52
CA GLU A 165 -2.69 19.28 -20.33
C GLU A 165 -1.25 19.11 -19.82
N GLU A 166 -0.62 20.15 -19.30
CA GLU A 166 0.75 20.09 -18.78
C GLU A 166 0.80 19.19 -17.53
N CYS A 167 -0.15 19.33 -16.60
CA CYS A 167 -0.29 18.48 -15.44
C CYS A 167 -0.55 17.01 -15.83
N LEU A 168 -1.44 16.78 -16.83
CA LEU A 168 -1.76 15.44 -17.32
C LEU A 168 -0.55 14.74 -17.97
N VAL A 169 0.25 15.45 -18.77
CA VAL A 169 1.43 14.91 -19.43
C VAL A 169 2.56 14.65 -18.44
N ALA A 170 2.69 15.52 -17.43
CA ALA A 170 3.71 15.40 -16.41
C ALA A 170 3.51 14.19 -15.48
N GLN A 171 2.28 13.73 -15.33
CA GLN A 171 1.92 12.68 -14.37
C GLN A 171 1.29 11.46 -15.05
N PRO A 172 2.08 10.46 -15.48
CA PRO A 172 1.53 9.24 -16.04
C PRO A 172 0.63 8.54 -15.00
N LYS A 173 -0.52 8.01 -15.45
CA LYS A 173 -1.50 7.36 -14.57
C LYS A 173 -1.08 5.91 -14.30
N LEU A 174 -0.26 5.69 -13.28
CA LEU A 174 0.27 4.35 -12.96
C LEU A 174 -0.79 3.42 -12.34
N TRP A 175 -1.93 3.96 -11.93
CA TRP A 175 -3.10 3.18 -11.49
C TRP A 175 -3.94 2.67 -12.67
N ASP A 176 -3.76 3.22 -13.87
CA ASP A 176 -4.42 2.73 -15.07
C ASP A 176 -3.60 1.60 -15.69
N ARG A 177 -4.28 0.56 -16.11
CA ARG A 177 -3.63 -0.54 -16.83
C ARG A 177 -3.33 -0.13 -18.25
N VAL A 178 -2.08 -0.31 -18.67
CA VAL A 178 -1.68 -0.19 -20.08
C VAL A 178 -2.33 -1.28 -20.92
N THR A 179 -2.56 -2.44 -20.35
CA THR A 179 -3.41 -3.53 -20.86
C THR A 179 -3.87 -4.34 -19.66
N ALA A 180 -5.18 -4.44 -19.45
CA ALA A 180 -5.72 -5.27 -18.39
C ALA A 180 -5.25 -6.72 -18.59
N ALA A 181 -4.30 -7.20 -17.80
CA ALA A 181 -4.12 -8.62 -17.66
C ALA A 181 -5.47 -9.18 -17.19
N PRO A 182 -6.05 -10.18 -17.88
CA PRO A 182 -7.32 -10.74 -17.45
C PRO A 182 -7.16 -11.28 -16.03
N ILE A 183 -8.17 -11.05 -15.19
CA ILE A 183 -8.25 -11.70 -13.88
C ILE A 183 -8.29 -13.21 -14.16
N PRO A 184 -7.36 -14.02 -13.59
CA PRO A 184 -7.38 -15.46 -13.81
C PRO A 184 -8.73 -16.06 -13.39
N ASP A 185 -9.28 -16.98 -14.18
CA ASP A 185 -10.59 -17.62 -13.89
C ASP A 185 -10.63 -18.30 -12.50
N SER A 186 -9.48 -18.74 -11.99
CA SER A 186 -9.36 -19.34 -10.66
C SER A 186 -9.19 -18.32 -9.52
N TRP A 187 -9.10 -17.03 -9.84
CA TRP A 187 -8.92 -15.98 -8.84
C TRP A 187 -10.27 -15.63 -8.19
N PRO A 188 -10.39 -15.71 -6.85
CA PRO A 188 -11.70 -15.66 -6.21
C PRO A 188 -12.28 -14.25 -6.02
N PHE A 189 -11.49 -13.19 -6.22
CA PHE A 189 -11.91 -11.81 -6.01
C PHE A 189 -12.30 -11.11 -7.32
N PRO A 190 -13.22 -10.14 -7.29
CA PRO A 190 -13.61 -9.36 -8.47
C PRO A 190 -12.53 -8.35 -8.92
N VAL A 191 -11.49 -8.15 -8.10
CA VAL A 191 -10.36 -7.27 -8.35
C VAL A 191 -9.10 -8.08 -8.67
N SER A 192 -8.11 -7.44 -9.32
CA SER A 192 -6.86 -8.09 -9.72
C SER A 192 -6.05 -8.61 -8.52
N PRO A 193 -5.27 -9.68 -8.69
CA PRO A 193 -4.22 -10.05 -7.73
C PRO A 193 -3.30 -8.91 -7.34
N ASP A 194 -3.05 -7.96 -8.24
CA ASP A 194 -2.20 -6.79 -8.02
C ASP A 194 -2.95 -5.61 -7.38
N ALA A 195 -4.25 -5.75 -7.09
CA ALA A 195 -4.99 -4.72 -6.36
C ALA A 195 -4.33 -4.47 -5.00
N LEU A 196 -4.20 -3.22 -4.64
CA LEU A 196 -3.74 -2.85 -3.31
C LEU A 196 -4.88 -2.97 -2.31
N VAL A 197 -4.58 -3.53 -1.16
CA VAL A 197 -5.51 -3.72 -0.06
C VAL A 197 -4.90 -3.22 1.24
N LEU A 198 -5.73 -2.68 2.11
CA LEU A 198 -5.33 -2.27 3.44
C LEU A 198 -5.30 -3.50 4.35
N THR A 199 -4.25 -3.62 5.16
CA THR A 199 -4.14 -4.69 6.16
C THR A 199 -3.28 -4.25 7.33
N THR A 200 -3.13 -5.10 8.33
CA THR A 200 -2.22 -4.85 9.44
C THR A 200 -0.82 -5.41 9.15
N LYS A 201 0.20 -4.80 9.75
CA LYS A 201 1.59 -5.27 9.65
C LYS A 201 1.75 -6.69 10.18
N SER A 202 0.99 -7.04 11.22
CA SER A 202 0.96 -8.39 11.80
C SER A 202 0.45 -9.45 10.82
N ILE A 203 -0.61 -9.15 10.04
CA ILE A 203 -1.07 -10.03 8.96
C ILE A 203 -0.03 -10.10 7.85
N ALA A 204 0.40 -8.93 7.37
CA ALA A 204 1.27 -8.85 6.20
C ALA A 204 2.65 -9.51 6.42
N PHE A 205 3.22 -9.39 7.62
CA PHE A 205 4.60 -9.78 7.88
C PHE A 205 4.75 -10.89 8.92
N ASP A 206 3.88 -10.93 9.93
CA ASP A 206 4.02 -11.84 11.07
C ASP A 206 3.05 -13.04 10.97
N GLY A 207 2.23 -13.11 9.92
CA GLY A 207 1.31 -14.23 9.68
C GLY A 207 0.14 -14.30 10.65
N ALA A 208 -0.23 -13.19 11.28
CA ALA A 208 -1.39 -13.13 12.16
C ALA A 208 -2.68 -13.57 11.43
N PRO A 209 -3.64 -14.17 12.13
CA PRO A 209 -4.90 -14.55 11.52
C PRO A 209 -5.69 -13.32 11.09
N VAL A 210 -6.40 -13.40 9.97
CA VAL A 210 -7.41 -12.42 9.59
C VAL A 210 -8.70 -12.77 10.35
N VAL A 211 -9.25 -11.81 11.06
CA VAL A 211 -10.50 -11.97 11.82
C VAL A 211 -11.62 -11.07 11.30
N GLY A 212 -11.29 -10.08 10.48
CA GLY A 212 -12.25 -9.18 9.84
C GLY A 212 -11.82 -8.86 8.40
N VAL A 213 -12.80 -8.78 7.51
CA VAL A 213 -12.63 -8.36 6.11
C VAL A 213 -13.70 -7.33 5.81
N VAL A 214 -13.31 -6.20 5.25
CA VAL A 214 -14.22 -5.13 4.82
C VAL A 214 -14.08 -4.95 3.33
N HIS A 215 -15.20 -4.82 2.64
CA HIS A 215 -15.29 -4.34 1.27
C HIS A 215 -16.15 -3.07 1.32
N ASP A 216 -15.50 -1.92 1.41
CA ASP A 216 -16.18 -0.66 1.67
C ASP A 216 -17.00 -0.15 0.46
N GLU A 217 -17.66 0.98 0.63
CA GLU A 217 -18.51 1.57 -0.40
C GLU A 217 -17.72 2.13 -1.59
N GLU A 218 -16.44 2.46 -1.39
CA GLU A 218 -15.50 2.88 -2.42
C GLU A 218 -14.91 1.69 -3.22
N GLY A 219 -15.18 0.45 -2.77
CA GLY A 219 -14.69 -0.78 -3.40
C GLY A 219 -13.28 -1.17 -2.94
N GLU A 220 -12.80 -0.61 -1.84
CA GLU A 220 -11.52 -0.96 -1.24
C GLU A 220 -11.66 -2.19 -0.32
N TRP A 221 -10.65 -3.05 -0.34
CA TRP A 221 -10.60 -4.24 0.49
C TRP A 221 -9.67 -4.03 1.69
N GLN A 222 -10.14 -4.41 2.88
CA GLN A 222 -9.38 -4.33 4.11
C GLN A 222 -9.37 -5.70 4.80
N PHE A 223 -8.22 -6.13 5.30
CA PHE A 223 -8.02 -7.40 6.01
C PHE A 223 -7.43 -7.11 7.38
N LEU A 224 -8.16 -7.43 8.44
CA LEU A 224 -7.86 -6.99 9.79
C LEU A 224 -7.71 -8.21 10.74
N ASP A 225 -6.76 -8.12 11.66
CA ASP A 225 -6.55 -9.09 12.74
C ASP A 225 -7.18 -8.64 14.06
N ASN A 226 -7.72 -7.43 14.08
CA ASN A 226 -8.38 -6.84 15.25
C ASN A 226 -9.42 -5.80 14.76
N PRO A 227 -10.62 -5.75 15.33
CA PRO A 227 -11.62 -4.72 15.02
C PRO A 227 -11.20 -3.29 15.44
N ALA A 228 -10.24 -3.15 16.36
CA ALA A 228 -9.73 -1.87 16.84
C ALA A 228 -8.24 -1.72 16.47
N VAL A 229 -7.97 -1.39 15.19
CA VAL A 229 -6.60 -1.23 14.67
C VAL A 229 -6.11 0.21 14.86
N ASP A 230 -4.91 0.37 15.38
CA ASP A 230 -4.22 1.66 15.38
C ASP A 230 -3.69 1.96 13.96
N MET A 231 -3.86 3.18 13.49
CA MET A 231 -3.38 3.63 12.18
C MET A 231 -1.89 3.31 11.93
N LYS A 232 -1.05 3.39 12.95
CA LYS A 232 0.40 3.07 12.86
C LYS A 232 0.68 1.59 12.54
N ASP A 233 -0.29 0.69 12.81
CA ASP A 233 -0.17 -0.75 12.59
C ASP A 233 -0.70 -1.16 11.21
N LEU A 234 -1.29 -0.22 10.46
CA LEU A 234 -1.75 -0.44 9.10
C LEU A 234 -0.60 -0.46 8.09
N THR A 235 -0.82 -1.17 7.01
CA THR A 235 0.05 -1.21 5.82
C THR A 235 -0.78 -1.55 4.58
N ILE A 236 -0.21 -1.27 3.42
CA ILE A 236 -0.81 -1.58 2.12
C ILE A 236 0.00 -2.68 1.46
N VAL A 237 -0.68 -3.70 0.95
CA VAL A 237 -0.07 -4.82 0.23
C VAL A 237 -0.87 -5.16 -1.02
N HIS A 238 -0.29 -5.92 -1.95
CA HIS A 238 -1.06 -6.53 -3.03
C HIS A 238 -1.99 -7.62 -2.46
N LEU A 239 -3.21 -7.73 -2.98
CA LEU A 239 -4.16 -8.77 -2.56
C LEU A 239 -3.56 -10.17 -2.73
N ALA A 240 -2.77 -10.41 -3.78
CA ALA A 240 -2.04 -11.66 -3.96
C ALA A 240 -1.13 -12.00 -2.77
N HIS A 241 -0.57 -11.01 -2.08
CA HIS A 241 0.27 -11.24 -0.90
C HIS A 241 -0.54 -11.78 0.28
N VAL A 242 -1.73 -11.23 0.51
CA VAL A 242 -2.66 -11.75 1.53
C VAL A 242 -3.12 -13.16 1.17
N MET A 243 -3.52 -13.37 -0.09
CA MET A 243 -4.02 -14.66 -0.58
C MET A 243 -2.96 -15.77 -0.59
N ALA A 244 -1.69 -15.45 -0.84
CA ALA A 244 -0.60 -16.42 -0.77
C ALA A 244 -0.41 -16.99 0.65
N ARG A 245 -0.74 -16.19 1.67
CA ARG A 245 -0.63 -16.57 3.08
C ARG A 245 -1.92 -17.14 3.65
N ARG A 246 -3.07 -16.73 3.11
CA ARG A 246 -4.43 -17.01 3.59
C ARG A 246 -5.35 -17.39 2.43
N PRO A 247 -5.07 -18.49 1.71
CA PRO A 247 -5.87 -18.89 0.54
C PRO A 247 -7.34 -19.19 0.92
N GLU A 248 -7.62 -19.52 2.17
CA GLU A 248 -8.97 -19.75 2.68
C GLU A 248 -9.87 -18.51 2.61
N LEU A 249 -9.30 -17.31 2.60
CA LEU A 249 -10.05 -16.06 2.46
C LEU A 249 -10.70 -15.91 1.08
N GLY A 250 -10.33 -16.72 0.10
CA GLY A 250 -10.99 -16.75 -1.21
C GLY A 250 -12.49 -16.98 -1.14
N MET A 251 -12.97 -17.62 -0.07
CA MET A 251 -14.41 -17.77 0.18
C MET A 251 -15.15 -16.46 0.45
N LEU A 252 -14.42 -15.37 0.69
CA LEU A 252 -14.98 -14.03 0.92
C LEU A 252 -14.89 -13.14 -0.32
N GLY A 253 -14.37 -13.64 -1.44
CA GLY A 253 -14.24 -12.87 -2.67
C GLY A 253 -15.57 -12.41 -3.29
N ASP A 254 -16.68 -12.98 -2.85
CA ASP A 254 -18.05 -12.60 -3.21
C ASP A 254 -18.70 -11.58 -2.25
N LEU A 255 -17.95 -11.06 -1.27
CA LEU A 255 -18.44 -10.05 -0.35
C LEU A 255 -18.83 -8.78 -1.12
N SER A 256 -20.07 -8.35 -0.99
CA SER A 256 -20.58 -7.16 -1.66
C SER A 256 -19.92 -5.88 -1.16
N MET A 257 -19.86 -4.84 -2.01
CA MET A 257 -19.47 -3.50 -1.58
C MET A 257 -20.42 -2.99 -0.48
N GLY A 258 -19.88 -2.27 0.50
CA GLY A 258 -20.62 -1.82 1.68
C GLY A 258 -20.88 -2.92 2.71
N PHE A 259 -20.13 -4.05 2.64
CA PHE A 259 -20.29 -5.17 3.58
C PHE A 259 -18.98 -5.49 4.29
N GLU A 260 -19.14 -6.04 5.50
CA GLU A 260 -18.04 -6.63 6.25
C GLU A 260 -18.30 -8.12 6.55
N ALA A 261 -17.21 -8.82 6.80
CA ALA A 261 -17.24 -10.18 7.30
C ALA A 261 -16.30 -10.30 8.51
N TRP A 262 -16.72 -11.02 9.54
CA TRP A 262 -15.91 -11.27 10.74
C TRP A 262 -16.03 -12.69 11.25
N LEU A 263 -15.01 -13.17 11.97
CA LEU A 263 -15.03 -14.45 12.63
C LEU A 263 -15.81 -14.35 13.97
N ASP A 264 -16.83 -15.19 14.12
CA ASP A 264 -17.53 -15.34 15.40
C ASP A 264 -16.66 -16.11 16.43
N GLY A 265 -17.13 -16.18 17.67
CA GLY A 265 -16.46 -16.91 18.75
C GLY A 265 -16.33 -18.44 18.53
N GLN A 266 -16.91 -18.97 17.44
CA GLN A 266 -16.82 -20.37 17.01
C GLN A 266 -15.94 -20.55 15.75
N GLY A 267 -15.31 -19.46 15.28
CA GLY A 267 -14.45 -19.47 14.09
C GLY A 267 -15.22 -19.56 12.77
N ARG A 268 -16.48 -19.10 12.73
CA ARG A 268 -17.30 -19.04 11.51
C ARG A 268 -17.41 -17.61 11.01
N TRP A 269 -17.30 -17.43 9.72
CA TRP A 269 -17.50 -16.12 9.08
C TRP A 269 -18.97 -15.72 9.14
N GLN A 270 -19.24 -14.56 9.74
CA GLN A 270 -20.50 -13.84 9.69
C GLN A 270 -20.35 -12.69 8.68
N ARG A 271 -21.44 -12.22 8.11
CA ARG A 271 -21.45 -11.10 7.14
C ARG A 271 -22.61 -10.18 7.46
N ASP A 272 -22.38 -8.87 7.37
CA ASP A 272 -23.43 -7.85 7.50
C ASP A 272 -23.06 -6.63 6.65
N ALA A 273 -24.02 -5.73 6.45
CA ALA A 273 -23.75 -4.42 5.88
C ALA A 273 -22.92 -3.59 6.87
N LEU A 274 -22.03 -2.75 6.34
CA LEU A 274 -21.34 -1.77 7.17
C LEU A 274 -22.38 -0.86 7.82
N ASP A 275 -22.23 -0.63 9.12
CA ASP A 275 -23.07 0.33 9.83
C ASP A 275 -22.83 1.73 9.25
N ASP A 276 -23.87 2.37 8.75
CA ASP A 276 -23.80 3.78 8.36
C ASP A 276 -23.58 4.62 9.64
N PRO A 277 -22.41 5.31 9.78
CA PRO A 277 -22.15 6.11 10.98
C PRO A 277 -23.13 7.30 11.15
N LEU A 278 -24.02 7.54 10.19
CA LEU A 278 -25.03 8.59 10.19
C LEU A 278 -26.46 8.08 10.48
N ASP A 279 -26.65 6.78 10.64
CA ASP A 279 -27.97 6.23 11.03
C ASP A 279 -28.03 6.13 12.57
N PRO A 280 -28.90 6.91 13.26
CA PRO A 280 -28.91 7.08 14.72
C PRO A 280 -29.47 5.90 15.50
#